data_19d67674556bedef6d9349f72c5aa705
#
_entry.id   19d67674556bedef6d9349f72c5aa705
#
_cell.length_a   1.000
_cell.length_b   1.000
_cell.length_c   1.000
_cell.angle_alpha   90.00
_cell.angle_beta   90.00
_cell.angle_gamma   90.00
#
_symmetry.space_group_name_H-M   'P 1'
#
loop_
_entity.id
_entity.type
_entity.pdbx_description
1 polymer ?
#
loop_
_entity_poly.entity_id
_entity_poly.type
_entity_poly.pdbx_seq_one_letter_code
_entity_poly.pdbx_strand_id
1 'polypeptide(L)'
;ACALDDTGVVCWGNPSQIAVPELSNPTQISTSYTHTCALDDTGVVCWGDNDNGETTVPNLSNPTKVSAGKDFTCAIDELGIVCWGANSRGQLAIPILVNPTDISAGGEAVCAKDATGLICWGYDPIVSRIPLGQEYMQMATGSLHACAVSESGVHCWGNNGGSENRLAVPALENTSQISASSHTCALSDRGVSCWGKNNYGQSDTPNLFIDPD
;
A
#
# COMPACT_ATOMS: atom_id res chain seq x y z
N ALA A 1 -9.85 2.81 9.70
CA ALA A 1 -10.03 2.04 8.46
C ALA A 1 -11.07 2.73 7.58
N CYS A 2 -10.95 2.59 6.26
CA CYS A 2 -11.92 3.14 5.30
C CYS A 2 -12.23 2.11 4.23
N ALA A 3 -13.42 2.19 3.66
CA ALA A 3 -13.87 1.43 2.50
C ALA A 3 -14.48 2.37 1.46
N LEU A 4 -14.34 1.99 0.21
CA LEU A 4 -14.96 2.62 -0.95
C LEU A 4 -15.94 1.63 -1.56
N ASP A 5 -17.18 2.06 -1.76
CA ASP A 5 -18.22 1.31 -2.46
C ASP A 5 -19.02 2.23 -3.40
N ASP A 6 -20.10 1.73 -3.97
CA ASP A 6 -20.97 2.48 -4.89
C ASP A 6 -21.65 3.71 -4.25
N THR A 7 -21.65 3.81 -2.90
CA THR A 7 -22.22 4.95 -2.17
C THR A 7 -21.16 5.99 -1.81
N GLY A 8 -19.88 5.69 -2.02
CA GLY A 8 -18.75 6.56 -1.74
C GLY A 8 -17.79 6.00 -0.68
N VAL A 9 -17.11 6.87 0.06
CA VAL A 9 -16.12 6.50 1.06
C VAL A 9 -16.73 6.52 2.46
N VAL A 10 -16.57 5.42 3.19
CA VAL A 10 -16.97 5.29 4.61
C VAL A 10 -15.74 4.96 5.44
N CYS A 11 -15.50 5.72 6.51
CA CYS A 11 -14.38 5.53 7.43
C CYS A 11 -14.84 5.26 8.85
N TRP A 12 -14.10 4.40 9.57
CA TRP A 12 -14.35 4.08 11.00
C TRP A 12 -13.05 3.90 11.77
N GLY A 13 -13.10 4.03 13.09
CA GLY A 13 -11.94 3.85 13.97
C GLY A 13 -11.34 5.16 14.45
N ASN A 14 -10.17 5.56 13.96
CA ASN A 14 -9.46 6.74 14.43
C ASN A 14 -10.23 8.04 14.14
N PRO A 15 -10.54 8.86 15.19
CA PRO A 15 -11.33 10.10 15.05
C PRO A 15 -10.79 11.09 14.02
N SER A 16 -9.48 11.19 13.82
CA SER A 16 -8.88 12.11 12.84
C SER A 16 -9.13 11.70 11.38
N GLN A 17 -9.49 10.44 11.14
CA GLN A 17 -9.67 9.87 9.79
C GLN A 17 -11.15 9.63 9.43
N ILE A 18 -12.07 9.67 10.39
CA ILE A 18 -13.50 9.37 10.14
C ILE A 18 -14.27 10.55 9.52
N ALA A 19 -13.73 11.77 9.61
CA ALA A 19 -14.33 12.95 9.00
C ALA A 19 -13.96 13.00 7.50
N VAL A 20 -14.64 12.19 6.69
CA VAL A 20 -14.44 12.15 5.23
C VAL A 20 -14.85 13.50 4.64
N PRO A 21 -13.99 14.18 3.87
CA PRO A 21 -14.36 15.40 3.16
C PRO A 21 -15.37 15.12 2.03
N GLU A 22 -15.93 16.16 1.44
CA GLU A 22 -16.73 16.03 0.25
C GLU A 22 -15.85 15.54 -0.92
N LEU A 23 -16.24 14.43 -1.55
CA LEU A 23 -15.51 13.79 -2.65
C LEU A 23 -16.43 13.71 -3.88
N SER A 24 -15.85 13.87 -5.08
CA SER A 24 -16.55 13.80 -6.36
C SER A 24 -16.20 12.50 -7.08
N ASN A 25 -17.10 11.50 -7.06
CA ASN A 25 -16.90 10.20 -7.71
C ASN A 25 -15.54 9.54 -7.34
N PRO A 26 -15.27 9.25 -6.08
CA PRO A 26 -14.00 8.66 -5.68
C PRO A 26 -13.80 7.28 -6.32
N THR A 27 -12.61 7.06 -6.89
CA THR A 27 -12.25 5.83 -7.61
C THR A 27 -11.19 5.00 -6.90
N GLN A 28 -10.45 5.61 -5.98
CA GLN A 28 -9.43 4.94 -5.18
C GLN A 28 -9.39 5.54 -3.77
N ILE A 29 -9.06 4.69 -2.79
CA ILE A 29 -8.76 5.10 -1.43
C ILE A 29 -7.47 4.44 -0.96
N SER A 30 -6.65 5.17 -0.21
CA SER A 30 -5.46 4.66 0.45
C SER A 30 -5.38 5.19 1.87
N THR A 31 -5.29 4.28 2.83
CA THR A 31 -5.26 4.61 4.27
C THR A 31 -3.94 4.23 4.90
N SER A 32 -3.45 5.08 5.77
CA SER A 32 -2.28 4.83 6.60
C SER A 32 -2.63 4.83 8.10
N TYR A 33 -1.62 4.93 8.96
CA TYR A 33 -1.81 5.00 10.41
C TYR A 33 -2.50 6.28 10.85
N THR A 34 -2.24 7.40 10.19
CA THR A 34 -2.55 8.76 10.65
C THR A 34 -3.44 9.52 9.68
N HIS A 35 -3.36 9.23 8.38
CA HIS A 35 -4.11 9.93 7.35
C HIS A 35 -4.69 8.99 6.30
N THR A 36 -5.57 9.52 5.48
CA THR A 36 -6.24 8.84 4.37
C THR A 36 -6.21 9.74 3.15
N CYS A 37 -6.03 9.16 1.98
CA CYS A 37 -6.14 9.86 0.70
C CYS A 37 -7.12 9.14 -0.22
N ALA A 38 -7.86 9.90 -1.00
CA ALA A 38 -8.71 9.41 -2.08
C ALA A 38 -8.28 10.04 -3.41
N LEU A 39 -8.51 9.32 -4.48
CA LEU A 39 -8.47 9.84 -5.84
C LEU A 39 -9.91 9.98 -6.32
N ASP A 40 -10.29 11.18 -6.74
CA ASP A 40 -11.61 11.51 -7.24
C ASP A 40 -11.54 12.34 -8.55
N ASP A 41 -12.67 12.81 -9.06
CA ASP A 41 -12.72 13.62 -10.30
C ASP A 41 -11.95 14.95 -10.18
N THR A 42 -11.68 15.44 -8.96
CA THR A 42 -10.94 16.69 -8.73
C THR A 42 -9.45 16.48 -8.57
N GLY A 43 -9.01 15.23 -8.43
CA GLY A 43 -7.63 14.82 -8.22
C GLY A 43 -7.41 14.05 -6.91
N VAL A 44 -6.31 14.29 -6.21
CA VAL A 44 -6.01 13.67 -4.91
C VAL A 44 -6.53 14.55 -3.78
N VAL A 45 -7.32 13.97 -2.89
CA VAL A 45 -7.83 14.61 -1.66
C VAL A 45 -7.34 13.80 -0.46
N CYS A 46 -6.64 14.44 0.49
CA CYS A 46 -6.13 13.79 1.69
C CYS A 46 -6.67 14.44 2.96
N TRP A 47 -6.92 13.63 4.00
CA TRP A 47 -7.40 14.09 5.30
C TRP A 47 -6.82 13.24 6.44
N GLY A 48 -6.91 13.75 7.65
CA GLY A 48 -6.32 13.17 8.86
C GLY A 48 -5.22 14.03 9.41
N ASP A 49 -4.15 13.40 9.91
CA ASP A 49 -2.97 14.09 10.45
C ASP A 49 -2.18 14.80 9.33
N ASN A 50 -1.52 15.91 9.69
CA ASN A 50 -0.71 16.72 8.77
C ASN A 50 0.55 17.32 9.45
N ASP A 51 1.04 16.69 10.51
CA ASP A 51 2.20 17.18 11.27
C ASP A 51 3.48 17.26 10.43
N ASN A 52 3.57 16.44 9.37
CA ASN A 52 4.69 16.42 8.43
C ASN A 52 4.33 17.00 7.05
N GLY A 53 3.12 17.48 6.84
CA GLY A 53 2.61 17.92 5.55
C GLY A 53 2.06 16.80 4.67
N GLU A 54 1.82 15.61 5.21
CA GLU A 54 1.40 14.41 4.47
C GLU A 54 0.03 14.52 3.82
N THR A 55 -0.85 15.40 4.32
CA THR A 55 -2.15 15.70 3.71
C THR A 55 -2.15 17.00 2.89
N THR A 56 -1.03 17.72 2.84
CA THR A 56 -0.87 18.93 2.01
C THR A 56 -0.52 18.53 0.57
N VAL A 57 -1.54 18.21 -0.22
CA VAL A 57 -1.37 17.72 -1.59
C VAL A 57 -0.69 18.78 -2.46
N PRO A 58 0.45 18.46 -3.12
CA PRO A 58 1.09 19.38 -4.07
C PRO A 58 0.27 19.50 -5.35
N ASN A 59 0.67 20.42 -6.25
CA ASN A 59 0.04 20.50 -7.56
C ASN A 59 0.41 19.26 -8.38
N LEU A 60 -0.58 18.45 -8.73
CA LEU A 60 -0.45 17.22 -9.53
C LEU A 60 -1.11 17.40 -10.90
N SER A 61 -0.55 16.77 -11.93
CA SER A 61 -1.07 16.79 -13.30
C SER A 61 -1.79 15.47 -13.62
N ASN A 62 -3.12 15.48 -13.62
CA ASN A 62 -3.95 14.30 -13.89
C ASN A 62 -3.48 13.05 -13.10
N PRO A 63 -3.56 13.06 -11.77
CA PRO A 63 -3.11 11.93 -10.96
C PRO A 63 -3.96 10.69 -11.25
N THR A 64 -3.30 9.54 -11.34
CA THR A 64 -3.92 8.25 -11.65
C THR A 64 -3.86 7.24 -10.52
N LYS A 65 -2.98 7.46 -9.54
CA LYS A 65 -2.84 6.63 -8.35
C LYS A 65 -2.41 7.45 -7.14
N VAL A 66 -2.83 7.03 -5.95
CA VAL A 66 -2.36 7.58 -4.68
C VAL A 66 -2.06 6.44 -3.70
N SER A 67 -1.01 6.59 -2.90
CA SER A 67 -0.65 5.64 -1.85
C SER A 67 -0.16 6.38 -0.60
N ALA A 68 -0.85 6.16 0.51
CA ALA A 68 -0.54 6.75 1.81
C ALA A 68 0.41 5.83 2.59
N GLY A 69 1.62 6.33 2.88
CA GLY A 69 2.60 5.72 3.77
C GLY A 69 2.47 6.24 5.21
N LYS A 70 3.39 5.85 6.09
CA LYS A 70 3.43 6.42 7.44
C LYS A 70 3.98 7.84 7.39
N ASP A 71 3.14 8.82 7.69
CA ASP A 71 3.47 10.24 7.74
C ASP A 71 3.98 10.83 6.40
N PHE A 72 3.70 10.17 5.27
CA PHE A 72 4.00 10.65 3.92
C PHE A 72 3.02 10.07 2.91
N THR A 73 2.91 10.69 1.75
CA THR A 73 2.04 10.25 0.65
C THR A 73 2.81 10.25 -0.67
N CYS A 74 2.48 9.34 -1.55
CA CYS A 74 2.96 9.32 -2.94
C CYS A 74 1.79 9.22 -3.92
N ALA A 75 1.93 9.82 -5.09
CA ALA A 75 0.99 9.71 -6.19
C ALA A 75 1.74 9.46 -7.51
N ILE A 76 1.04 8.86 -8.47
CA ILE A 76 1.46 8.82 -9.87
C ILE A 76 0.61 9.82 -10.62
N ASP A 77 1.25 10.74 -11.35
CA ASP A 77 0.62 11.67 -12.27
C ASP A 77 1.22 11.56 -13.69
N GLU A 78 0.83 12.43 -14.61
CA GLU A 78 1.34 12.44 -15.98
C GLU A 78 2.86 12.68 -16.07
N LEU A 79 3.47 13.31 -15.06
CA LEU A 79 4.90 13.62 -15.03
C LEU A 79 5.72 12.53 -14.33
N GLY A 80 5.09 11.55 -13.69
CA GLY A 80 5.73 10.45 -12.99
C GLY A 80 5.26 10.29 -11.54
N ILE A 81 6.17 9.97 -10.62
CA ILE A 81 5.85 9.83 -9.20
C ILE A 81 6.19 11.12 -8.46
N VAL A 82 5.27 11.56 -7.61
CA VAL A 82 5.45 12.69 -6.67
C VAL A 82 5.19 12.17 -5.27
N CYS A 83 6.11 12.41 -4.33
CA CYS A 83 5.94 12.05 -2.91
C CYS A 83 6.11 13.30 -2.03
N TRP A 84 5.34 13.39 -0.93
CA TRP A 84 5.37 14.51 0.01
C TRP A 84 5.13 14.04 1.44
N GLY A 85 5.46 14.88 2.43
CA GLY A 85 5.39 14.56 3.85
C GLY A 85 6.75 14.24 4.47
N ALA A 86 6.78 13.29 5.41
CA ALA A 86 8.00 12.90 6.12
C ALA A 86 9.07 12.27 5.19
N ASN A 87 10.35 12.55 5.48
CA ASN A 87 11.50 12.06 4.70
C ASN A 87 12.66 11.53 5.56
N SER A 88 12.37 11.01 6.73
CA SER A 88 13.41 10.57 7.69
C SER A 88 14.25 9.39 7.20
N ARG A 89 13.77 8.65 6.21
CA ARG A 89 14.43 7.48 5.61
C ARG A 89 14.70 7.61 4.11
N GLY A 90 14.52 8.78 3.54
CA GLY A 90 14.67 9.01 2.10
C GLY A 90 13.45 8.58 1.28
N GLN A 91 12.25 8.56 1.87
CA GLN A 91 10.99 8.20 1.19
C GLN A 91 10.67 9.15 0.02
N LEU A 92 11.13 10.39 0.10
CA LEU A 92 10.93 11.40 -0.96
C LEU A 92 12.09 11.42 -1.98
N ALA A 93 13.13 10.60 -1.81
CA ALA A 93 14.26 10.52 -2.73
C ALA A 93 13.94 9.54 -3.88
N ILE A 94 13.01 9.93 -4.75
CA ILE A 94 12.51 9.11 -5.86
C ILE A 94 13.65 8.78 -6.81
N PRO A 95 13.92 7.49 -7.11
CA PRO A 95 14.92 7.09 -8.10
C PRO A 95 14.47 7.46 -9.53
N ILE A 96 15.36 7.30 -10.50
CA ILE A 96 14.98 7.41 -11.92
C ILE A 96 14.09 6.23 -12.27
N LEU A 97 12.87 6.52 -12.73
CA LEU A 97 11.87 5.53 -13.13
C LEU A 97 11.49 5.72 -14.59
N VAL A 98 11.11 4.63 -15.24
CA VAL A 98 10.71 4.62 -16.66
C VAL A 98 9.24 4.24 -16.76
N ASN A 99 8.36 5.21 -17.02
CA ASN A 99 6.90 5.01 -17.12
C ASN A 99 6.34 4.21 -15.93
N PRO A 100 6.34 4.76 -14.72
CA PRO A 100 5.81 4.08 -13.54
C PRO A 100 4.31 3.83 -13.70
N THR A 101 3.88 2.60 -13.39
CA THR A 101 2.49 2.15 -13.56
C THR A 101 1.80 1.77 -12.26
N ASP A 102 2.60 1.51 -11.21
CA ASP A 102 2.06 1.18 -9.89
C ASP A 102 2.96 1.69 -8.77
N ILE A 103 2.36 1.97 -7.61
CA ILE A 103 3.04 2.50 -6.43
C ILE A 103 2.41 1.97 -5.14
N SER A 104 3.25 1.62 -4.18
CA SER A 104 2.84 1.23 -2.83
C SER A 104 3.75 1.87 -1.80
N ALA A 105 3.19 2.74 -0.97
CA ALA A 105 3.83 3.39 0.15
C ALA A 105 3.56 2.62 1.45
N GLY A 106 4.59 2.33 2.22
CA GLY A 106 4.50 1.58 3.47
C GLY A 106 4.86 2.40 4.70
N GLY A 107 5.48 1.76 5.70
CA GLY A 107 5.90 2.46 6.92
C GLY A 107 6.94 3.54 6.67
N GLU A 108 8.06 3.18 6.06
CA GLU A 108 9.19 4.08 5.80
C GLU A 108 9.87 3.78 4.45
N ALA A 109 9.18 3.05 3.55
CA ALA A 109 9.66 2.71 2.22
C ALA A 109 8.53 2.83 1.20
N VAL A 110 8.93 2.99 -0.04
CA VAL A 110 8.05 3.00 -1.21
C VAL A 110 8.54 1.95 -2.19
N CYS A 111 7.63 1.22 -2.78
CA CYS A 111 7.89 0.38 -3.94
C CYS A 111 7.06 0.87 -5.13
N ALA A 112 7.63 0.87 -6.31
CA ALA A 112 6.97 1.18 -7.57
C ALA A 112 7.26 0.12 -8.62
N LYS A 113 6.31 -0.11 -9.50
CA LYS A 113 6.50 -0.88 -10.72
C LYS A 113 6.64 0.10 -11.88
N ASP A 114 7.70 -0.07 -12.66
CA ASP A 114 7.93 0.67 -13.89
C ASP A 114 8.20 -0.28 -15.08
N ALA A 115 8.57 0.25 -16.23
CA ALA A 115 8.87 -0.54 -17.42
C ALA A 115 10.09 -1.48 -17.25
N THR A 116 10.94 -1.25 -16.25
CA THR A 116 12.14 -2.06 -15.96
C THR A 116 11.89 -3.13 -14.89
N GLY A 117 10.77 -3.05 -14.16
CA GLY A 117 10.38 -3.98 -13.11
C GLY A 117 10.02 -3.30 -11.79
N LEU A 118 10.33 -3.96 -10.68
CA LEU A 118 10.04 -3.49 -9.33
C LEU A 118 11.25 -2.75 -8.75
N ILE A 119 11.03 -1.53 -8.29
CA ILE A 119 12.04 -0.67 -7.68
C ILE A 119 11.49 -0.19 -6.33
N CYS A 120 12.30 -0.28 -5.26
CA CYS A 120 11.93 0.25 -3.95
C CYS A 120 13.00 1.24 -3.45
N TRP A 121 12.56 2.22 -2.64
CA TRP A 121 13.44 3.20 -1.99
C TRP A 121 12.94 3.56 -0.60
N GLY A 122 13.78 4.22 0.20
CA GLY A 122 13.51 4.54 1.59
C GLY A 122 14.18 3.56 2.55
N TYR A 123 13.43 2.89 3.42
CA TYR A 123 13.95 2.01 4.46
C TYR A 123 14.75 0.81 3.91
N ASP A 124 16.05 0.74 4.24
CA ASP A 124 17.03 -0.19 3.66
C ASP A 124 16.65 -1.69 3.69
N PRO A 125 16.15 -2.30 4.76
CA PRO A 125 15.76 -3.72 4.76
C PRO A 125 14.73 -4.11 3.69
N ILE A 126 13.92 -3.16 3.20
CA ILE A 126 12.97 -3.38 2.10
C ILE A 126 13.69 -3.18 0.76
N VAL A 127 14.50 -2.13 0.64
CA VAL A 127 15.19 -1.76 -0.60
C VAL A 127 16.22 -2.80 -1.03
N SER A 128 17.02 -3.32 -0.09
CA SER A 128 18.18 -4.17 -0.38
C SER A 128 17.86 -5.64 -0.68
N ARG A 129 16.60 -6.07 -0.56
CA ARG A 129 16.21 -7.49 -0.61
C ARG A 129 15.13 -7.83 -1.62
N ILE A 130 14.93 -6.99 -2.63
CA ILE A 130 13.94 -7.24 -3.68
C ILE A 130 14.31 -8.54 -4.41
N PRO A 131 13.41 -9.54 -4.51
CA PRO A 131 13.68 -10.74 -5.27
C PRO A 131 13.81 -10.41 -6.76
N LEU A 132 14.89 -10.87 -7.38
CA LEU A 132 15.20 -10.59 -8.80
C LEU A 132 14.59 -11.64 -9.72
N GLY A 133 14.40 -11.27 -11.00
CA GLY A 133 14.05 -12.19 -12.07
C GLY A 133 12.57 -12.61 -12.09
N GLN A 134 11.69 -11.87 -11.42
CA GLN A 134 10.25 -12.07 -11.45
C GLN A 134 9.54 -10.87 -12.07
N GLU A 135 8.52 -11.13 -12.86
CA GLU A 135 7.55 -10.12 -13.25
C GLU A 135 6.44 -10.06 -12.20
N TYR A 136 6.28 -8.91 -11.56
CA TYR A 136 5.29 -8.72 -10.51
C TYR A 136 4.03 -8.06 -11.06
N MET A 137 2.85 -8.63 -10.73
CA MET A 137 1.54 -8.14 -11.14
C MET A 137 0.97 -7.14 -10.15
N GLN A 138 1.22 -7.35 -8.86
CA GLN A 138 0.74 -6.51 -7.76
C GLN A 138 1.78 -6.46 -6.65
N MET A 139 1.82 -5.38 -5.89
CA MET A 139 2.70 -5.21 -4.74
C MET A 139 2.00 -4.54 -3.57
N ALA A 140 2.48 -4.82 -2.36
CA ALA A 140 2.05 -4.18 -1.13
C ALA A 140 3.26 -3.95 -0.22
N THR A 141 3.46 -2.71 0.19
CA THR A 141 4.54 -2.31 1.09
C THR A 141 3.97 -2.12 2.50
N GLY A 142 4.43 -2.94 3.44
CA GLY A 142 4.07 -2.86 4.83
C GLY A 142 4.99 -1.94 5.64
N SER A 143 4.91 -2.06 6.97
CA SER A 143 5.71 -1.21 7.88
C SER A 143 7.21 -1.50 7.80
N LEU A 144 7.60 -2.78 7.71
CA LEU A 144 8.99 -3.24 7.74
C LEU A 144 9.28 -4.32 6.70
N HIS A 145 8.30 -4.69 5.87
CA HIS A 145 8.41 -5.70 4.83
C HIS A 145 7.59 -5.27 3.62
N ALA A 146 7.82 -5.90 2.50
CA ALA A 146 6.99 -5.77 1.31
C ALA A 146 6.69 -7.16 0.74
N CYS A 147 5.58 -7.28 0.05
CA CYS A 147 5.19 -8.48 -0.65
C CYS A 147 4.72 -8.13 -2.07
N ALA A 148 4.93 -9.03 -3.01
CA ALA A 148 4.42 -8.89 -4.37
C ALA A 148 3.95 -10.23 -4.92
N VAL A 149 3.00 -10.17 -5.85
CA VAL A 149 2.42 -11.31 -6.55
C VAL A 149 3.07 -11.43 -7.91
N SER A 150 3.54 -12.64 -8.25
CA SER A 150 4.03 -13.00 -9.58
C SER A 150 3.33 -14.27 -10.06
N GLU A 151 3.60 -14.72 -11.30
CA GLU A 151 3.11 -16.01 -11.79
C GLU A 151 3.56 -17.21 -10.94
N SER A 152 4.72 -17.11 -10.27
CA SER A 152 5.24 -18.14 -9.37
C SER A 152 4.63 -18.08 -7.96
N GLY A 153 3.76 -17.12 -7.66
CA GLY A 153 3.08 -16.94 -6.37
C GLY A 153 3.48 -15.65 -5.66
N VAL A 154 3.28 -15.62 -4.35
CA VAL A 154 3.57 -14.46 -3.50
C VAL A 154 5.00 -14.51 -2.96
N HIS A 155 5.72 -13.43 -3.11
CA HIS A 155 7.09 -13.24 -2.60
C HIS A 155 7.10 -12.10 -1.59
N CYS A 156 7.62 -12.34 -0.39
CA CYS A 156 7.79 -11.32 0.65
C CYS A 156 9.26 -11.14 1.01
N TRP A 157 9.67 -9.89 1.26
CA TRP A 157 11.04 -9.53 1.64
C TRP A 157 11.06 -8.37 2.63
N GLY A 158 12.22 -8.09 3.21
CA GLY A 158 12.39 -7.04 4.22
C GLY A 158 12.73 -7.61 5.60
N ASN A 159 12.14 -7.05 6.64
CA ASN A 159 12.36 -7.47 8.02
C ASN A 159 11.27 -8.47 8.48
N ASN A 160 11.70 -9.67 8.88
CA ASN A 160 10.77 -10.73 9.30
C ASN A 160 10.10 -10.47 10.67
N GLY A 161 10.59 -9.48 11.46
CA GLY A 161 10.00 -9.18 12.77
C GLY A 161 10.23 -10.26 13.83
N GLY A 162 11.29 -11.06 13.71
CA GLY A 162 11.58 -12.15 14.63
C GLY A 162 10.46 -13.20 14.67
N SER A 163 9.74 -13.29 15.79
CA SER A 163 8.64 -14.24 15.98
C SER A 163 7.36 -13.91 15.20
N GLU A 164 7.28 -12.74 14.59
CA GLU A 164 6.06 -12.32 13.83
C GLU A 164 5.93 -13.00 12.47
N ASN A 165 7.03 -13.59 11.93
CA ASN A 165 7.03 -14.37 10.70
C ASN A 165 6.39 -13.65 9.49
N ARG A 166 6.66 -12.35 9.29
CA ARG A 166 6.07 -11.54 8.21
C ARG A 166 6.41 -12.04 6.81
N LEU A 167 7.53 -12.77 6.67
CA LEU A 167 8.00 -13.30 5.38
C LEU A 167 7.58 -14.76 5.15
N ALA A 168 6.91 -15.40 6.11
CA ALA A 168 6.44 -16.79 6.00
C ALA A 168 5.11 -16.85 5.25
N VAL A 169 5.17 -16.77 3.93
CA VAL A 169 3.99 -16.83 3.06
C VAL A 169 3.31 -18.21 3.22
N PRO A 170 2.00 -18.27 3.54
CA PRO A 170 1.27 -19.54 3.57
C PRO A 170 1.11 -20.13 2.16
N ALA A 171 0.61 -21.37 2.07
CA ALA A 171 0.29 -21.96 0.78
C ALA A 171 -0.94 -21.25 0.17
N LEU A 172 -0.70 -20.51 -0.90
CA LEU A 172 -1.71 -19.74 -1.63
C LEU A 172 -1.82 -20.27 -3.06
N GLU A 173 -3.04 -20.29 -3.59
CA GLU A 173 -3.34 -20.68 -4.98
C GLU A 173 -4.03 -19.51 -5.68
N ASN A 174 -3.52 -19.10 -6.86
CA ASN A 174 -4.11 -18.04 -7.68
C ASN A 174 -4.41 -16.76 -6.90
N THR A 175 -3.38 -16.16 -6.30
CA THR A 175 -3.52 -14.91 -5.54
C THR A 175 -3.93 -13.77 -6.46
N SER A 176 -5.09 -13.17 -6.20
CA SER A 176 -5.67 -12.08 -6.97
C SER A 176 -5.43 -10.70 -6.34
N GLN A 177 -5.22 -10.65 -5.01
CA GLN A 177 -5.02 -9.38 -4.31
C GLN A 177 -4.09 -9.56 -3.11
N ILE A 178 -3.27 -8.55 -2.82
CA ILE A 178 -2.40 -8.51 -1.65
C ILE A 178 -2.44 -7.12 -1.00
N SER A 179 -2.40 -7.09 0.33
CA SER A 179 -2.31 -5.86 1.13
C SER A 179 -1.38 -6.10 2.32
N ALA A 180 -0.57 -5.12 2.65
CA ALA A 180 0.40 -5.22 3.74
C ALA A 180 0.40 -3.97 4.64
N SER A 181 0.58 -4.21 5.94
CA SER A 181 0.79 -3.19 6.96
C SER A 181 1.83 -3.73 7.96
N SER A 182 1.50 -3.97 9.22
CA SER A 182 2.31 -4.74 10.16
C SER A 182 2.17 -6.26 9.96
N HIS A 183 1.16 -6.70 9.26
CA HIS A 183 0.84 -8.04 8.76
C HIS A 183 0.52 -7.96 7.26
N THR A 184 0.38 -9.09 6.62
CA THR A 184 -0.01 -9.18 5.19
C THR A 184 -1.26 -10.02 5.07
N CYS A 185 -2.17 -9.62 4.20
CA CYS A 185 -3.32 -10.41 3.79
C CYS A 185 -3.32 -10.59 2.29
N ALA A 186 -3.72 -11.76 1.83
CA ALA A 186 -3.88 -12.08 0.41
C ALA A 186 -5.25 -12.72 0.17
N LEU A 187 -5.86 -12.38 -0.94
CA LEU A 187 -7.05 -13.03 -1.48
C LEU A 187 -6.61 -14.04 -2.55
N SER A 188 -7.00 -15.29 -2.38
CA SER A 188 -6.71 -16.41 -3.27
C SER A 188 -7.97 -17.22 -3.56
N ASP A 189 -7.90 -18.26 -4.38
CA ASP A 189 -9.03 -19.17 -4.62
C ASP A 189 -9.55 -19.83 -3.33
N ARG A 190 -8.74 -19.87 -2.28
CA ARG A 190 -9.11 -20.41 -0.96
C ARG A 190 -9.68 -19.37 -0.02
N GLY A 191 -9.94 -18.15 -0.49
CA GLY A 191 -10.39 -17.03 0.30
C GLY A 191 -9.24 -16.19 0.84
N VAL A 192 -9.46 -15.47 1.96
CA VAL A 192 -8.49 -14.57 2.56
C VAL A 192 -7.58 -15.33 3.51
N SER A 193 -6.27 -15.15 3.34
CA SER A 193 -5.23 -15.64 4.26
C SER A 193 -4.39 -14.48 4.74
N CYS A 194 -4.17 -14.35 6.06
CA CYS A 194 -3.33 -13.32 6.64
C CYS A 194 -2.17 -13.93 7.45
N TRP A 195 -1.01 -13.26 7.46
CA TRP A 195 0.18 -13.68 8.22
C TRP A 195 1.01 -12.48 8.67
N GLY A 196 1.93 -12.72 9.59
CA GLY A 196 2.78 -11.68 10.17
C GLY A 196 2.36 -11.35 11.60
N LYS A 197 2.39 -10.06 11.96
CA LYS A 197 2.05 -9.62 13.33
C LYS A 197 0.62 -9.99 13.70
N ASN A 198 0.45 -10.62 14.91
CA ASN A 198 -0.86 -11.11 15.37
C ASN A 198 -1.17 -10.80 16.84
N ASN A 199 -0.59 -9.73 17.40
CA ASN A 199 -0.75 -9.41 18.83
C ASN A 199 -2.20 -9.04 19.22
N TYR A 200 -3.06 -8.75 18.23
CA TYR A 200 -4.45 -8.34 18.41
C TYR A 200 -5.43 -9.20 17.59
N GLY A 201 -5.01 -10.37 17.10
CA GLY A 201 -5.84 -11.24 16.26
C GLY A 201 -5.97 -10.79 14.79
N GLN A 202 -5.12 -9.84 14.34
CA GLN A 202 -5.22 -9.27 12.99
C GLN A 202 -4.83 -10.23 11.85
N SER A 203 -4.19 -11.36 12.16
CA SER A 203 -3.91 -12.43 11.22
C SER A 203 -4.85 -13.62 11.36
N ASP A 204 -5.77 -13.59 12.33
CA ASP A 204 -6.78 -14.62 12.53
C ASP A 204 -7.93 -14.35 11.55
N THR A 205 -7.82 -14.92 10.35
CA THR A 205 -8.88 -14.78 9.34
C THR A 205 -10.08 -15.63 9.76
N PRO A 206 -11.30 -15.06 9.85
CA PRO A 206 -12.50 -15.88 9.91
C PRO A 206 -12.58 -16.72 8.64
N ASN A 207 -13.16 -17.93 8.75
CA ASN A 207 -13.44 -18.78 7.60
C ASN A 207 -14.46 -18.06 6.67
N LEU A 208 -13.96 -17.20 5.83
CA LEU A 208 -14.71 -16.62 4.74
C LEU A 208 -14.63 -17.63 3.59
N PHE A 209 -15.47 -18.68 3.63
CA PHE A 209 -15.71 -19.52 2.46
C PHE A 209 -16.41 -18.60 1.44
N ILE A 210 -15.73 -18.32 0.34
CA ILE A 210 -16.42 -17.91 -0.87
C ILE A 210 -17.02 -19.22 -1.37
N ASP A 211 -18.35 -19.38 -1.16
CA ASP A 211 -19.10 -20.49 -1.72
C ASP A 211 -19.01 -20.32 -3.25
N PRO A 212 -18.40 -21.25 -3.98
CA PRO A 212 -18.39 -21.18 -5.43
C PRO A 212 -19.77 -21.63 -5.92
N ASP A 213 -20.71 -20.69 -6.12
CA ASP A 213 -21.91 -20.91 -6.93
C ASP A 213 -21.57 -21.00 -8.42
#